data_c9f09e558afbec520abce5cd35f628fd
#
_entry.id   c9f09e558afbec520abce5cd35f628fd
#
_cell.length_a   1.000
_cell.length_b   1.000
_cell.length_c   1.000
_cell.angle_alpha   90.00
_cell.angle_beta   90.00
_cell.angle_gamma   90.00
#
_symmetry.space_group_name_H-M   'P 1'
#
loop_
_entity.id
_entity.type
_entity.pdbx_description
1 polymer ?
#
loop_
_entity_poly.entity_id
_entity_poly.type
_entity_poly.pdbx_seq_one_letter_code
_entity_poly.pdbx_strand_id
1 'polypeptide(L)'
;MKTTIAQSYRVLLADDQADIRDSLRLLLKTEGYETQGVASPSEAINAIEAREFDAVLMDLNYARDTTSGQEGLDLLTRIQVLDSTVPVVVMTAWSSIELAVEAMRRGARDFIAKPWENNRLLSILRTQIDLRQALRQATRLEAENRLLRAESRPTFLANSPAMAPVMELIAQIGPSDANVLITGEHGTGKEVVARTLHALSARATKPMVTVNAGGLSEGVFESELFGHVKGAFTDARADRVGRFELADGSTLFLDEIANVPLNLQAKLLRVLETGDLERVGSSTTRRVNVRVLAATNADVNAEAAAGRFRQDLLFRLNTIEIHLPPLRDRREDIDLLAHHFLHGYAQRYRKNISTFDPAALKALHEHSWPGNVRELDHAVERGVLLSPGPAVRAADLGLRPPATGGVAKLEEMSLDEVEKYLIQRTLARHEGNVSQAAKALGLSRSAMYRRLQKHRLE
;
A
#
# COMPACT_ATOMS: atom_id res chain seq x y z
N MET A 1 13.63 -12.67 32.41
CA MET A 1 14.98 -12.33 31.90
C MET A 1 15.12 -13.01 30.55
N LYS A 2 15.00 -12.27 29.44
CA LYS A 2 15.31 -12.80 28.09
C LYS A 2 16.81 -12.63 27.92
N THR A 3 17.52 -13.72 27.80
CA THR A 3 18.94 -13.75 27.46
C THR A 3 19.07 -13.25 26.04
N THR A 4 19.39 -11.97 25.88
CA THR A 4 19.81 -11.41 24.57
C THR A 4 21.14 -12.08 24.25
N ILE A 5 21.19 -12.91 23.23
CA ILE A 5 22.44 -13.42 22.66
C ILE A 5 23.18 -12.17 22.23
N ALA A 6 24.25 -11.80 22.94
CA ALA A 6 25.10 -10.69 22.57
C ALA A 6 25.72 -11.02 21.21
N GLN A 7 25.31 -10.31 20.18
CA GLN A 7 25.87 -10.43 18.83
C GLN A 7 27.31 -9.93 18.91
N SER A 8 28.28 -10.83 18.80
CA SER A 8 29.71 -10.48 18.82
C SER A 8 30.06 -9.88 17.46
N TYR A 9 30.46 -8.60 17.45
CA TYR A 9 30.87 -7.90 16.22
C TYR A 9 32.30 -8.29 15.85
N ARG A 10 32.56 -8.44 14.55
CA ARG A 10 33.88 -8.82 14.01
C ARG A 10 34.59 -7.62 13.45
N VAL A 11 35.80 -7.40 13.92
CA VAL A 11 36.72 -6.32 13.47
C VAL A 11 37.96 -6.91 12.85
N LEU A 12 38.24 -6.53 11.60
CA LEU A 12 39.52 -6.85 10.95
C LEU A 12 40.56 -5.82 11.38
N LEU A 13 41.73 -6.30 11.82
CA LEU A 13 42.89 -5.48 12.22
C LEU A 13 44.00 -5.67 11.20
N ALA A 14 44.22 -4.69 10.32
CA ALA A 14 45.21 -4.75 9.25
C ALA A 14 46.35 -3.77 9.57
N ASP A 15 47.43 -4.29 10.10
CA ASP A 15 48.61 -3.52 10.49
C ASP A 15 49.85 -4.46 10.40
N ASP A 16 50.98 -4.00 9.89
CA ASP A 16 52.17 -4.84 9.76
C ASP A 16 52.87 -5.06 11.12
N GLN A 17 52.63 -4.19 12.10
CA GLN A 17 53.26 -4.27 13.44
C GLN A 17 52.47 -5.21 14.35
N ALA A 18 53.14 -6.29 14.80
CA ALA A 18 52.47 -7.31 15.64
C ALA A 18 52.02 -6.74 16.98
N ASP A 19 52.82 -5.89 17.61
CA ASP A 19 52.53 -5.26 18.91
C ASP A 19 51.28 -4.39 18.86
N ILE A 20 51.03 -3.69 17.74
CA ILE A 20 49.84 -2.88 17.52
C ILE A 20 48.61 -3.81 17.37
N ARG A 21 48.72 -4.85 16.56
CA ARG A 21 47.60 -5.82 16.40
C ARG A 21 47.24 -6.49 17.71
N ASP A 22 48.22 -6.88 18.53
CA ASP A 22 48.00 -7.53 19.81
C ASP A 22 47.39 -6.56 20.85
N SER A 23 47.84 -5.31 20.89
CA SER A 23 47.26 -4.26 21.74
C SER A 23 45.77 -3.99 21.38
N LEU A 24 45.45 -3.85 20.08
CA LEU A 24 44.11 -3.67 19.60
C LEU A 24 43.25 -4.90 19.88
N ARG A 25 43.78 -6.10 19.66
CA ARG A 25 43.07 -7.36 19.96
C ARG A 25 42.70 -7.44 21.44
N LEU A 26 43.63 -7.11 22.35
CA LEU A 26 43.35 -7.14 23.78
C LEU A 26 42.27 -6.12 24.14
N LEU A 27 42.39 -4.88 23.68
CA LEU A 27 41.40 -3.81 23.90
C LEU A 27 40.03 -4.21 23.42
N LEU A 28 39.90 -4.65 22.18
CA LEU A 28 38.60 -4.96 21.57
C LEU A 28 37.97 -6.23 22.16
N LYS A 29 38.76 -7.21 22.54
CA LYS A 29 38.29 -8.41 23.20
C LYS A 29 37.65 -8.12 24.58
N THR A 30 38.20 -7.16 25.35
CA THR A 30 37.60 -6.74 26.63
C THR A 30 36.20 -6.09 26.46
N GLU A 31 35.96 -5.49 25.28
CA GLU A 31 34.71 -4.86 24.91
C GLU A 31 33.76 -5.81 24.17
N GLY A 32 34.12 -7.10 24.05
CA GLY A 32 33.28 -8.13 23.48
C GLY A 32 33.31 -8.25 21.95
N TYR A 33 34.28 -7.63 21.29
CA TYR A 33 34.50 -7.78 19.84
C TYR A 33 35.30 -9.03 19.52
N GLU A 34 34.96 -9.70 18.43
CA GLU A 34 35.75 -10.75 17.79
C GLU A 34 36.72 -10.07 16.81
N THR A 35 38.03 -10.41 16.89
CA THR A 35 39.03 -9.75 16.06
C THR A 35 39.83 -10.75 15.24
N GLN A 36 40.13 -10.37 14.00
CA GLN A 36 41.12 -11.06 13.17
C GLN A 36 42.24 -10.09 12.78
N GLY A 37 43.50 -10.44 13.10
CA GLY A 37 44.66 -9.67 12.74
C GLY A 37 45.29 -10.19 11.44
N VAL A 38 45.72 -9.28 10.57
CA VAL A 38 46.44 -9.53 9.31
C VAL A 38 47.60 -8.57 9.17
N ALA A 39 48.71 -9.03 8.58
CA ALA A 39 49.96 -8.28 8.54
C ALA A 39 50.23 -7.61 7.19
N SER A 40 49.41 -7.87 6.17
CA SER A 40 49.64 -7.31 4.83
C SER A 40 48.31 -6.97 4.12
N PRO A 41 48.35 -6.06 3.11
CA PRO A 41 47.22 -5.74 2.28
C PRO A 41 46.62 -6.98 1.58
N SER A 42 47.41 -7.92 1.13
CA SER A 42 46.96 -9.14 0.49
C SER A 42 46.19 -10.07 1.44
N GLU A 43 46.68 -10.20 2.68
CA GLU A 43 45.97 -10.96 3.72
C GLU A 43 44.67 -10.28 4.11
N ALA A 44 44.59 -8.95 4.13
CA ALA A 44 43.36 -8.21 4.41
C ALA A 44 42.29 -8.46 3.36
N ILE A 45 42.65 -8.43 2.07
CA ILE A 45 41.75 -8.75 0.98
C ILE A 45 41.23 -10.19 1.09
N ASN A 46 42.14 -11.16 1.24
CA ASN A 46 41.77 -12.57 1.40
C ASN A 46 40.84 -12.80 2.61
N ALA A 47 41.04 -12.08 3.71
CA ALA A 47 40.18 -12.18 4.88
C ALA A 47 38.77 -11.65 4.61
N ILE A 48 38.64 -10.50 3.91
CA ILE A 48 37.37 -9.90 3.55
C ILE A 48 36.60 -10.74 2.52
N GLU A 49 37.29 -11.36 1.58
CA GLU A 49 36.66 -12.29 0.63
C GLU A 49 36.20 -13.58 1.31
N ALA A 50 36.91 -14.05 2.33
CA ALA A 50 36.56 -15.28 3.04
C ALA A 50 35.45 -15.11 4.08
N ARG A 51 35.28 -13.93 4.67
CA ARG A 51 34.35 -13.68 5.79
C ARG A 51 33.87 -12.24 5.82
N GLU A 52 32.67 -12.02 6.35
CA GLU A 52 32.16 -10.69 6.66
C GLU A 52 32.74 -10.12 7.96
N PHE A 53 33.08 -8.82 7.93
CA PHE A 53 33.51 -8.04 9.09
C PHE A 53 32.57 -6.85 9.29
N ASP A 54 32.35 -6.46 10.54
CA ASP A 54 31.50 -5.31 10.90
C ASP A 54 32.24 -3.99 10.79
N ALA A 55 33.56 -4.00 10.94
CA ALA A 55 34.47 -2.86 10.71
C ALA A 55 35.86 -3.34 10.34
N VAL A 56 36.63 -2.47 9.71
CA VAL A 56 38.06 -2.66 9.43
C VAL A 56 38.82 -1.52 10.08
N LEU A 57 39.81 -1.86 10.94
CA LEU A 57 40.88 -0.95 11.41
C LEU A 57 42.14 -1.25 10.60
N MET A 58 42.65 -0.28 9.85
CA MET A 58 43.79 -0.51 9.01
C MET A 58 44.82 0.58 9.15
N ASP A 59 46.08 0.19 9.09
CA ASP A 59 47.18 1.16 8.92
C ASP A 59 47.26 1.66 7.46
N LEU A 60 47.71 2.85 7.26
CA LEU A 60 48.05 3.37 5.93
C LEU A 60 49.43 3.00 5.47
N ASN A 61 50.40 2.82 6.41
CA ASN A 61 51.76 2.51 6.10
C ASN A 61 52.08 1.03 6.33
N TYR A 62 52.59 0.36 5.32
CA TYR A 62 53.05 -1.03 5.39
C TYR A 62 54.54 -1.14 5.09
N ALA A 63 55.14 -2.26 5.42
CA ALA A 63 56.64 -2.46 5.43
C ALA A 63 57.34 -2.14 4.10
N ARG A 64 56.64 -2.15 2.97
CA ARG A 64 57.23 -1.81 1.66
C ARG A 64 57.25 -0.31 1.37
N ASP A 65 56.38 0.46 2.02
CA ASP A 65 56.29 1.90 1.85
C ASP A 65 55.98 2.58 3.19
N THR A 66 57.05 2.90 3.91
CA THR A 66 56.93 3.44 5.26
C THR A 66 56.60 4.93 5.32
N THR A 67 56.48 5.61 4.17
CA THR A 67 56.35 7.07 4.13
C THR A 67 55.22 7.62 3.24
N SER A 68 54.87 6.97 2.14
CA SER A 68 53.88 7.54 1.20
C SER A 68 52.41 7.16 1.53
N GLY A 69 52.19 6.07 2.26
CA GLY A 69 50.87 5.58 2.59
C GLY A 69 50.07 5.05 1.38
N GLN A 70 50.71 4.94 0.21
CA GLN A 70 50.04 4.57 -1.03
C GLN A 70 49.50 3.14 -0.96
N GLU A 71 50.23 2.19 -0.35
CA GLU A 71 49.75 0.79 -0.18
C GLU A 71 48.46 0.71 0.62
N GLY A 72 48.31 1.50 1.69
CA GLY A 72 47.12 1.58 2.50
C GLY A 72 45.96 2.23 1.73
N LEU A 73 46.22 3.29 0.97
CA LEU A 73 45.19 3.94 0.14
C LEU A 73 44.68 3.01 -0.98
N ASP A 74 45.54 2.20 -1.57
CA ASP A 74 45.19 1.22 -2.58
C ASP A 74 44.40 0.05 -1.97
N LEU A 75 44.77 -0.40 -0.76
CA LEU A 75 44.02 -1.38 0.01
C LEU A 75 42.60 -0.86 0.32
N LEU A 76 42.49 0.38 0.80
CA LEU A 76 41.19 1.02 1.07
C LEU A 76 40.31 1.03 -0.18
N THR A 77 40.86 1.42 -1.33
CA THR A 77 40.10 1.44 -2.60
C THR A 77 39.63 0.05 -2.99
N ARG A 78 40.45 -0.98 -2.82
CA ARG A 78 40.05 -2.38 -3.07
C ARG A 78 38.97 -2.87 -2.13
N ILE A 79 39.06 -2.55 -0.84
CA ILE A 79 38.01 -2.90 0.15
C ILE A 79 36.67 -2.26 -0.24
N GLN A 80 36.68 -0.99 -0.66
CA GLN A 80 35.46 -0.29 -1.08
C GLN A 80 34.84 -0.88 -2.36
N VAL A 81 35.66 -1.47 -3.23
CA VAL A 81 35.13 -2.22 -4.42
C VAL A 81 34.51 -3.56 -4.01
N LEU A 82 35.09 -4.27 -3.05
CA LEU A 82 34.60 -5.57 -2.57
C LEU A 82 33.33 -5.43 -1.71
N ASP A 83 33.34 -4.52 -0.76
CA ASP A 83 32.21 -4.21 0.12
C ASP A 83 32.21 -2.71 0.47
N SER A 84 31.46 -1.92 -0.29
CA SER A 84 31.30 -0.47 -0.05
C SER A 84 30.57 -0.14 1.25
N THR A 85 29.97 -1.14 1.90
CA THR A 85 29.20 -0.96 3.15
C THR A 85 30.05 -1.16 4.39
N VAL A 86 31.20 -1.86 4.30
CA VAL A 86 32.06 -2.08 5.47
C VAL A 86 32.75 -0.77 5.86
N PRO A 87 32.58 -0.30 7.10
CA PRO A 87 33.27 0.90 7.55
C PRO A 87 34.78 0.60 7.74
N VAL A 88 35.59 1.37 7.05
CA VAL A 88 37.04 1.34 7.19
C VAL A 88 37.45 2.55 8.02
N VAL A 89 38.12 2.32 9.15
CA VAL A 89 38.74 3.33 10.00
C VAL A 89 40.23 3.22 9.82
N VAL A 90 40.84 4.29 9.35
CA VAL A 90 42.30 4.29 9.09
C VAL A 90 43.11 4.76 10.31
N MET A 91 44.24 4.15 10.57
CA MET A 91 45.19 4.55 11.59
C MET A 91 46.35 5.26 10.92
N THR A 92 46.77 6.42 11.45
CA THR A 92 47.83 7.26 10.88
C THR A 92 48.78 7.74 11.94
N ALA A 93 50.03 8.00 11.56
CA ALA A 93 50.97 8.73 12.44
C ALA A 93 50.56 10.21 12.53
N TRP A 94 50.93 10.88 13.63
CA TRP A 94 50.56 12.28 13.94
C TRP A 94 50.93 13.30 12.86
N SER A 95 51.89 12.99 12.00
CA SER A 95 52.43 13.89 10.95
C SER A 95 51.70 13.76 9.60
N SER A 96 50.67 12.93 9.48
CA SER A 96 50.09 12.52 8.19
C SER A 96 48.64 12.98 8.01
N ILE A 97 48.29 14.22 8.38
CA ILE A 97 46.93 14.76 8.20
C ILE A 97 46.50 14.74 6.73
N GLU A 98 47.42 15.02 5.80
CA GLU A 98 47.14 14.99 4.38
C GLU A 98 46.72 13.58 3.90
N LEU A 99 47.38 12.54 4.40
CA LEU A 99 47.01 11.13 4.11
C LEU A 99 45.64 10.75 4.70
N ALA A 100 45.33 11.24 5.91
CA ALA A 100 44.02 11.03 6.50
C ALA A 100 42.89 11.66 5.65
N VAL A 101 43.09 12.88 5.15
CA VAL A 101 42.15 13.58 4.27
C VAL A 101 41.99 12.82 2.94
N GLU A 102 43.10 12.33 2.37
CA GLU A 102 43.03 11.54 1.13
C GLU A 102 42.33 10.19 1.36
N ALA A 103 42.53 9.52 2.49
CA ALA A 103 41.84 8.31 2.87
C ALA A 103 40.29 8.56 3.00
N MET A 104 39.91 9.67 3.63
CA MET A 104 38.48 10.06 3.72
C MET A 104 37.88 10.28 2.35
N ARG A 105 38.58 10.92 1.42
CA ARG A 105 38.13 11.10 0.02
C ARG A 105 37.97 9.78 -0.72
N ARG A 106 38.80 8.77 -0.42
CA ARG A 106 38.73 7.42 -1.01
C ARG A 106 37.72 6.49 -0.31
N GLY A 107 36.97 6.99 0.68
CA GLY A 107 35.87 6.25 1.30
C GLY A 107 36.16 5.70 2.69
N ALA A 108 37.27 6.07 3.35
CA ALA A 108 37.37 5.81 4.78
C ALA A 108 36.27 6.52 5.54
N ARG A 109 35.74 5.88 6.59
CA ARG A 109 34.63 6.44 7.38
C ARG A 109 35.10 7.31 8.53
N ASP A 110 36.33 7.07 9.01
CA ASP A 110 36.95 7.86 10.03
C ASP A 110 38.49 7.60 10.06
N PHE A 111 39.23 8.37 10.88
CA PHE A 111 40.61 8.14 11.10
C PHE A 111 41.02 8.30 12.57
N ILE A 112 42.09 7.63 12.97
CA ILE A 112 42.66 7.66 14.33
C ILE A 112 44.14 7.87 14.24
N ALA A 113 44.65 8.86 15.01
CA ALA A 113 46.12 9.11 15.12
C ALA A 113 46.75 8.09 16.07
N LYS A 114 47.94 7.60 15.72
CA LYS A 114 48.80 6.81 16.59
C LYS A 114 49.77 7.76 17.39
N PRO A 115 49.91 7.62 18.73
CA PRO A 115 49.19 6.71 19.61
C PRO A 115 47.74 7.17 19.84
N TRP A 116 46.81 6.20 19.94
CA TRP A 116 45.39 6.49 20.10
C TRP A 116 44.96 6.55 21.56
N GLU A 117 43.86 7.23 21.79
CA GLU A 117 43.11 7.16 23.04
C GLU A 117 42.04 6.06 22.93
N ASN A 118 42.07 5.10 23.89
CA ASN A 118 41.16 3.92 23.83
C ASN A 118 39.68 4.30 23.75
N ASN A 119 39.23 5.26 24.55
CA ASN A 119 37.85 5.70 24.55
C ASN A 119 37.39 6.27 23.19
N ARG A 120 38.29 7.02 22.54
CA ARG A 120 38.01 7.59 21.21
C ARG A 120 37.93 6.50 20.16
N LEU A 121 38.85 5.53 20.14
CA LEU A 121 38.84 4.40 19.21
C LEU A 121 37.55 3.59 19.34
N LEU A 122 37.17 3.23 20.57
CA LEU A 122 35.96 2.47 20.85
C LEU A 122 34.69 3.23 20.45
N SER A 123 34.62 4.53 20.71
CA SER A 123 33.51 5.38 20.32
C SER A 123 33.33 5.44 18.80
N ILE A 124 34.42 5.62 18.04
CA ILE A 124 34.41 5.63 16.59
C ILE A 124 33.93 4.28 16.05
N LEU A 125 34.50 3.18 16.52
CA LEU A 125 34.13 1.84 16.07
C LEU A 125 32.65 1.56 16.33
N ARG A 126 32.17 1.83 17.53
CA ARG A 126 30.75 1.63 17.90
C ARG A 126 29.84 2.42 16.97
N THR A 127 30.13 3.72 16.77
CA THR A 127 29.33 4.59 15.90
C THR A 127 29.27 4.06 14.45
N GLN A 128 30.41 3.61 13.91
CA GLN A 128 30.50 3.12 12.54
C GLN A 128 29.80 1.77 12.37
N ILE A 129 29.90 0.88 13.36
CA ILE A 129 29.19 -0.41 13.36
C ILE A 129 27.68 -0.21 13.47
N ASP A 130 27.22 0.67 14.38
CA ASP A 130 25.79 0.97 14.56
C ASP A 130 25.20 1.57 13.27
N LEU A 131 25.91 2.49 12.63
CA LEU A 131 25.50 3.07 11.36
C LEU A 131 25.39 2.02 10.25
N ARG A 132 26.38 1.13 10.14
CA ARG A 132 26.33 0.02 9.16
C ARG A 132 25.13 -0.89 9.39
N GLN A 133 24.85 -1.24 10.64
CA GLN A 133 23.70 -2.07 10.98
C GLN A 133 22.38 -1.41 10.61
N ALA A 134 22.23 -0.12 10.94
CA ALA A 134 21.04 0.63 10.57
C ALA A 134 20.84 0.66 9.04
N LEU A 135 21.91 0.88 8.27
CA LEU A 135 21.86 0.85 6.80
C LEU A 135 21.51 -0.55 6.26
N ARG A 136 22.12 -1.61 6.77
CA ARG A 136 21.81 -3.00 6.37
C ARG A 136 20.37 -3.35 6.69
N GLN A 137 19.88 -2.97 7.87
CA GLN A 137 18.47 -3.20 8.24
C GLN A 137 17.51 -2.43 7.33
N ALA A 138 17.80 -1.17 7.00
CA ALA A 138 17.00 -0.39 6.06
C ALA A 138 16.96 -1.06 4.67
N THR A 139 18.10 -1.45 4.12
CA THR A 139 18.19 -2.13 2.82
C THR A 139 17.43 -3.47 2.82
N ARG A 140 17.54 -4.24 3.90
CA ARG A 140 16.79 -5.50 4.05
C ARG A 140 15.29 -5.25 4.08
N LEU A 141 14.82 -4.30 4.89
CA LEU A 141 13.41 -3.94 4.98
C LEU A 141 12.87 -3.43 3.62
N GLU A 142 13.67 -2.66 2.89
CA GLU A 142 13.31 -2.23 1.53
C GLU A 142 13.20 -3.42 0.56
N ALA A 143 14.12 -4.38 0.63
CA ALA A 143 14.08 -5.59 -0.21
C ALA A 143 12.87 -6.47 0.14
N GLU A 144 12.60 -6.71 1.43
CA GLU A 144 11.42 -7.44 1.90
C GLU A 144 10.11 -6.76 1.45
N ASN A 145 10.02 -5.44 1.62
CA ASN A 145 8.90 -4.65 1.12
C ASN A 145 8.73 -4.74 -0.40
N ARG A 146 9.84 -4.78 -1.16
CA ARG A 146 9.79 -4.92 -2.63
C ARG A 146 9.24 -6.29 -3.05
N LEU A 147 9.64 -7.36 -2.37
CA LEU A 147 9.14 -8.72 -2.63
C LEU A 147 7.63 -8.80 -2.33
N LEU A 148 7.19 -8.33 -1.17
CA LEU A 148 5.76 -8.31 -0.79
C LEU A 148 4.91 -7.54 -1.80
N ARG A 149 5.44 -6.46 -2.38
CA ARG A 149 4.76 -5.67 -3.41
C ARG A 149 4.69 -6.36 -4.76
N ALA A 150 5.73 -7.11 -5.13
CA ALA A 150 5.75 -7.84 -6.41
C ALA A 150 4.65 -8.91 -6.45
N GLU A 151 4.35 -9.55 -5.30
CA GLU A 151 3.27 -10.52 -5.16
C GLU A 151 1.87 -9.88 -5.19
N SER A 152 1.76 -8.59 -4.86
CA SER A 152 0.48 -7.87 -4.77
C SER A 152 0.17 -6.94 -5.95
N ARG A 153 0.83 -7.11 -7.11
CA ARG A 153 0.46 -6.33 -8.31
C ARG A 153 -0.97 -6.66 -8.72
N PRO A 154 -1.89 -5.70 -8.67
CA PRO A 154 -3.27 -5.97 -9.08
C PRO A 154 -3.29 -6.24 -10.57
N THR A 155 -3.91 -7.35 -10.95
CA THR A 155 -4.20 -7.60 -12.36
C THR A 155 -5.43 -6.79 -12.73
N PHE A 156 -5.26 -5.79 -13.58
CA PHE A 156 -6.39 -5.04 -14.12
C PHE A 156 -6.99 -5.84 -15.28
N LEU A 157 -8.16 -6.43 -15.04
CA LEU A 157 -8.86 -7.26 -16.00
C LEU A 157 -10.07 -6.51 -16.56
N ALA A 158 -10.07 -6.27 -17.85
CA ALA A 158 -11.19 -5.71 -18.58
C ALA A 158 -11.08 -6.10 -20.07
N ASN A 159 -12.19 -6.51 -20.67
CA ASN A 159 -12.27 -6.90 -22.06
C ASN A 159 -13.49 -6.26 -22.75
N SER A 160 -14.38 -5.63 -21.99
CA SER A 160 -15.58 -5.01 -22.53
C SER A 160 -15.27 -3.75 -23.32
N PRO A 161 -16.03 -3.45 -24.38
CA PRO A 161 -15.91 -2.19 -25.11
C PRO A 161 -16.14 -0.96 -24.23
N ALA A 162 -16.96 -1.06 -23.18
CA ALA A 162 -17.20 0.01 -22.22
C ALA A 162 -15.94 0.40 -21.41
N MET A 163 -15.00 -0.54 -21.25
CA MET A 163 -13.74 -0.28 -20.54
C MET A 163 -12.60 0.19 -21.45
N ALA A 164 -12.73 0.09 -22.78
CA ALA A 164 -11.68 0.48 -23.71
C ALA A 164 -11.24 1.95 -23.53
N PRO A 165 -12.14 2.95 -23.44
CA PRO A 165 -11.74 4.34 -23.21
C PRO A 165 -11.05 4.54 -21.85
N VAL A 166 -11.46 3.78 -20.83
CA VAL A 166 -10.84 3.82 -19.50
C VAL A 166 -9.40 3.30 -19.57
N MET A 167 -9.18 2.21 -20.28
CA MET A 167 -7.85 1.62 -20.48
C MET A 167 -6.90 2.55 -21.24
N GLU A 168 -7.39 3.16 -22.33
CA GLU A 168 -6.62 4.14 -23.11
C GLU A 168 -6.21 5.33 -22.24
N LEU A 169 -7.16 5.88 -21.48
CA LEU A 169 -6.91 7.00 -20.57
C LEU A 169 -5.89 6.63 -19.48
N ILE A 170 -6.01 5.45 -18.86
CA ILE A 170 -5.03 4.95 -17.89
C ILE A 170 -3.64 4.84 -18.50
N ALA A 171 -3.52 4.31 -19.71
CA ALA A 171 -2.22 4.18 -20.39
C ALA A 171 -1.60 5.55 -20.72
N GLN A 172 -2.41 6.52 -21.14
CA GLN A 172 -1.97 7.87 -21.49
C GLN A 172 -1.50 8.67 -20.26
N ILE A 173 -2.27 8.63 -19.14
CA ILE A 173 -2.01 9.48 -17.96
C ILE A 173 -1.17 8.78 -16.90
N GLY A 174 -1.02 7.45 -16.96
CA GLY A 174 -0.23 6.68 -16.00
C GLY A 174 1.17 7.29 -15.77
N PRO A 175 1.97 7.56 -16.81
CA PRO A 175 3.31 8.12 -16.68
C PRO A 175 3.36 9.57 -16.14
N SER A 176 2.25 10.30 -16.16
CA SER A 176 2.20 11.70 -15.71
C SER A 176 2.13 11.83 -14.19
N ASP A 177 2.41 13.03 -13.67
CA ASP A 177 2.22 13.40 -12.26
C ASP A 177 0.86 14.08 -11.98
N ALA A 178 -0.04 14.11 -12.98
CA ALA A 178 -1.36 14.73 -12.85
C ALA A 178 -2.20 14.06 -11.74
N ASN A 179 -2.97 14.87 -11.02
CA ASN A 179 -3.99 14.37 -10.12
C ASN A 179 -5.13 13.74 -10.93
N VAL A 180 -5.71 12.66 -10.42
CA VAL A 180 -6.80 11.96 -11.08
C VAL A 180 -7.94 11.73 -10.11
N LEU A 181 -9.14 12.08 -10.54
CA LEU A 181 -10.38 11.75 -9.85
C LEU A 181 -11.02 10.52 -10.49
N ILE A 182 -11.22 9.47 -9.70
CA ILE A 182 -11.80 8.20 -10.14
C ILE A 182 -13.22 8.12 -9.60
N THR A 183 -14.22 8.17 -10.48
CA THR A 183 -15.62 8.13 -10.14
C THR A 183 -16.27 6.79 -10.53
N GLY A 184 -17.37 6.45 -9.89
CA GLY A 184 -18.13 5.23 -10.19
C GLY A 184 -18.72 4.60 -8.94
N GLU A 185 -19.69 3.71 -9.11
CA GLU A 185 -20.40 3.05 -8.02
C GLU A 185 -19.48 2.29 -7.06
N HIS A 186 -19.98 1.95 -5.87
CA HIS A 186 -19.24 1.09 -4.95
C HIS A 186 -18.90 -0.26 -5.60
N GLY A 187 -17.68 -0.75 -5.35
CA GLY A 187 -17.26 -2.07 -5.83
C GLY A 187 -16.92 -2.17 -7.32
N THR A 188 -16.85 -1.05 -8.07
CA THR A 188 -16.50 -1.06 -9.50
C THR A 188 -15.01 -1.31 -9.79
N GLY A 189 -14.14 -1.23 -8.79
CA GLY A 189 -12.68 -1.44 -8.94
C GLY A 189 -11.85 -0.17 -8.95
N LYS A 190 -12.33 0.95 -8.39
CA LYS A 190 -11.60 2.24 -8.32
C LYS A 190 -10.19 2.12 -7.74
N GLU A 191 -10.01 1.32 -6.70
CA GLU A 191 -8.69 1.07 -6.11
C GLU A 191 -7.75 0.34 -7.06
N VAL A 192 -8.25 -0.62 -7.87
CA VAL A 192 -7.44 -1.33 -8.87
C VAL A 192 -6.95 -0.37 -9.94
N VAL A 193 -7.78 0.57 -10.39
CA VAL A 193 -7.39 1.64 -11.30
C VAL A 193 -6.31 2.52 -10.68
N ALA A 194 -6.47 2.96 -9.42
CA ALA A 194 -5.47 3.77 -8.73
C ALA A 194 -4.12 3.05 -8.62
N ARG A 195 -4.12 1.76 -8.26
CA ARG A 195 -2.91 0.92 -8.21
C ARG A 195 -2.27 0.76 -9.60
N THR A 196 -3.07 0.63 -10.65
CA THR A 196 -2.58 0.53 -12.04
C THR A 196 -1.93 1.84 -12.49
N LEU A 197 -2.57 2.99 -12.21
CA LEU A 197 -2.01 4.32 -12.49
C LEU A 197 -0.69 4.54 -11.77
N HIS A 198 -0.62 4.15 -10.49
CA HIS A 198 0.61 4.23 -9.73
C HIS A 198 1.71 3.33 -10.31
N ALA A 199 1.38 2.09 -10.68
CA ALA A 199 2.33 1.13 -11.25
C ALA A 199 2.91 1.59 -12.61
N LEU A 200 2.17 2.38 -13.38
CA LEU A 200 2.61 2.97 -14.64
C LEU A 200 3.38 4.29 -14.48
N SER A 201 3.42 4.86 -13.28
CA SER A 201 4.04 6.16 -13.02
C SER A 201 5.55 6.07 -12.77
N ALA A 202 6.24 7.21 -12.90
CA ALA A 202 7.64 7.34 -12.49
C ALA A 202 7.85 7.09 -10.97
N ARG A 203 6.77 7.10 -10.17
CA ARG A 203 6.77 6.90 -8.71
C ARG A 203 6.55 5.44 -8.29
N ALA A 204 6.43 4.51 -9.23
CA ALA A 204 6.14 3.09 -8.98
C ALA A 204 7.17 2.36 -8.09
N THR A 205 8.38 2.90 -7.97
CA THR A 205 9.43 2.36 -7.11
C THR A 205 9.15 2.53 -5.62
N LYS A 206 8.37 3.57 -5.24
CA LYS A 206 7.92 3.82 -3.87
C LYS A 206 6.51 3.24 -3.62
N PRO A 207 6.10 2.99 -2.37
CA PRO A 207 4.76 2.49 -2.09
C PRO A 207 3.70 3.55 -2.35
N MET A 208 2.56 3.15 -2.94
CA MET A 208 1.35 3.95 -2.88
C MET A 208 0.80 3.92 -1.44
N VAL A 209 0.55 5.10 -0.88
CA VAL A 209 -0.08 5.23 0.43
C VAL A 209 -1.58 5.37 0.22
N THR A 210 -2.38 4.55 0.91
CA THR A 210 -3.85 4.57 0.78
C THR A 210 -4.47 5.09 2.07
N VAL A 211 -5.48 5.95 1.93
CA VAL A 211 -6.33 6.46 3.01
C VAL A 211 -7.78 6.37 2.57
N ASN A 212 -8.65 5.78 3.41
CA ASN A 212 -10.09 5.83 3.22
C ASN A 212 -10.67 6.89 4.15
N ALA A 213 -11.42 7.85 3.59
CA ALA A 213 -12.06 8.92 4.34
C ALA A 213 -13.40 8.49 4.95
N GLY A 214 -13.95 7.36 4.52
CA GLY A 214 -15.17 6.79 5.06
C GLY A 214 -14.94 6.07 6.39
N GLY A 215 -15.69 6.45 7.44
CA GLY A 215 -15.69 5.70 8.69
C GLY A 215 -14.69 6.14 9.76
N LEU A 216 -13.90 7.19 9.54
CA LEU A 216 -13.04 7.80 10.55
C LEU A 216 -13.70 9.04 11.14
N SER A 217 -13.58 9.25 12.46
CA SER A 217 -13.95 10.52 13.07
C SER A 217 -13.01 11.63 12.58
N GLU A 218 -13.48 12.86 12.53
CA GLU A 218 -12.76 14.02 12.00
C GLU A 218 -11.34 14.17 12.57
N GLY A 219 -11.19 14.15 13.89
CA GLY A 219 -9.87 14.30 14.54
C GLY A 219 -8.92 13.14 14.26
N VAL A 220 -9.45 11.91 14.13
CA VAL A 220 -8.64 10.73 13.76
C VAL A 220 -8.20 10.85 12.29
N PHE A 221 -9.10 11.25 11.39
CA PHE A 221 -8.77 11.43 9.98
C PHE A 221 -7.73 12.55 9.79
N GLU A 222 -7.86 13.67 10.49
CA GLU A 222 -6.89 14.76 10.46
C GLU A 222 -5.51 14.29 10.92
N SER A 223 -5.45 13.60 12.05
CA SER A 223 -4.21 13.04 12.62
C SER A 223 -3.58 11.97 11.71
N GLU A 224 -4.40 11.12 11.07
CA GLU A 224 -3.91 10.14 10.08
C GLU A 224 -3.29 10.84 8.86
N LEU A 225 -4.00 11.81 8.29
CA LEU A 225 -3.63 12.43 7.02
C LEU A 225 -2.42 13.37 7.16
N PHE A 226 -2.45 14.25 8.17
CA PHE A 226 -1.45 15.31 8.36
C PHE A 226 -0.39 14.99 9.43
N GLY A 227 -0.65 13.97 10.28
CA GLY A 227 0.21 13.67 11.44
C GLY A 227 -0.05 14.62 12.62
N HIS A 228 0.54 14.31 13.76
CA HIS A 228 0.46 15.18 14.94
C HIS A 228 1.77 15.17 15.73
N VAL A 229 1.96 16.21 16.54
CA VAL A 229 3.02 16.25 17.55
C VAL A 229 2.47 15.84 18.90
N LYS A 230 3.34 15.34 19.76
CA LYS A 230 3.00 15.00 21.14
C LYS A 230 2.33 16.18 21.84
N GLY A 231 1.17 15.95 22.49
CA GLY A 231 0.40 16.97 23.18
C GLY A 231 -0.55 17.78 22.28
N ALA A 232 -0.69 17.47 21.00
CA ALA A 232 -1.62 18.15 20.08
C ALA A 232 -3.10 18.02 20.50
N PHE A 233 -3.46 16.93 21.17
CA PHE A 233 -4.77 16.66 21.77
C PHE A 233 -4.61 15.70 22.94
N THR A 234 -5.69 15.47 23.71
CA THR A 234 -5.65 14.74 25.01
C THR A 234 -4.94 13.40 24.95
N ASP A 235 -5.07 12.64 23.86
CA ASP A 235 -4.49 11.30 23.67
C ASP A 235 -3.21 11.29 22.82
N ALA A 236 -2.67 12.43 22.43
CA ALA A 236 -1.44 12.53 21.64
C ALA A 236 -0.18 12.28 22.51
N ARG A 237 0.06 11.00 22.84
CA ARG A 237 1.18 10.59 23.73
C ARG A 237 2.55 10.60 23.07
N ALA A 238 2.60 10.53 21.75
CA ALA A 238 3.81 10.50 20.93
C ALA A 238 3.59 11.26 19.63
N ASP A 239 4.68 11.63 18.94
CA ASP A 239 4.60 12.16 17.58
C ASP A 239 4.11 11.08 16.61
N ARG A 240 3.29 11.48 15.63
CA ARG A 240 2.82 10.61 14.56
C ARG A 240 3.13 11.22 13.20
N VAL A 241 3.74 10.44 12.34
CA VAL A 241 3.97 10.81 10.93
C VAL A 241 2.66 10.65 10.15
N GLY A 242 2.27 11.69 9.41
CA GLY A 242 1.06 11.69 8.59
C GLY A 242 1.22 10.95 7.27
N ARG A 243 0.08 10.62 6.64
CA ARG A 243 0.07 9.90 5.34
C ARG A 243 0.68 10.73 4.21
N PHE A 244 0.55 12.04 4.22
CA PHE A 244 1.24 12.91 3.26
C PHE A 244 2.76 12.83 3.38
N GLU A 245 3.30 12.82 4.59
CA GLU A 245 4.74 12.67 4.81
C GLU A 245 5.21 11.27 4.36
N LEU A 246 4.43 10.22 4.66
CA LEU A 246 4.73 8.86 4.21
C LEU A 246 4.69 8.69 2.69
N ALA A 247 3.86 9.49 2.01
CA ALA A 247 3.71 9.49 0.56
C ALA A 247 4.73 10.40 -0.15
N ASP A 248 5.65 11.03 0.57
CA ASP A 248 6.60 11.98 -0.04
C ASP A 248 7.46 11.31 -1.13
N GLY A 249 7.45 11.91 -2.32
CA GLY A 249 8.04 11.38 -3.55
C GLY A 249 7.31 10.16 -4.10
N SER A 250 6.07 9.86 -3.64
CA SER A 250 5.23 8.76 -4.09
C SER A 250 3.82 9.23 -4.46
N THR A 251 2.84 8.33 -4.37
CA THR A 251 1.43 8.56 -4.66
C THR A 251 0.59 8.35 -3.40
N LEU A 252 -0.32 9.29 -3.12
CA LEU A 252 -1.35 9.15 -2.10
C LEU A 252 -2.69 8.86 -2.80
N PHE A 253 -3.34 7.78 -2.40
CA PHE A 253 -4.68 7.43 -2.83
C PHE A 253 -5.68 7.74 -1.73
N LEU A 254 -6.61 8.65 -2.02
CA LEU A 254 -7.70 9.07 -1.14
C LEU A 254 -9.00 8.42 -1.60
N ASP A 255 -9.44 7.37 -0.92
CA ASP A 255 -10.71 6.74 -1.21
C ASP A 255 -11.85 7.42 -0.45
N GLU A 256 -13.02 7.47 -1.08
CA GLU A 256 -14.23 8.14 -0.57
C GLU A 256 -14.02 9.63 -0.24
N ILE A 257 -13.32 10.37 -1.13
CA ILE A 257 -12.92 11.77 -0.92
C ILE A 257 -14.11 12.70 -0.60
N ALA A 258 -15.32 12.40 -1.08
CA ALA A 258 -16.51 13.18 -0.78
C ALA A 258 -16.88 13.20 0.72
N ASN A 259 -16.39 12.23 1.51
CA ASN A 259 -16.65 12.13 2.94
C ASN A 259 -15.69 12.97 3.79
N VAL A 260 -14.71 13.64 3.18
CA VAL A 260 -13.77 14.51 3.92
C VAL A 260 -14.50 15.72 4.49
N PRO A 261 -14.39 16.00 5.81
CA PRO A 261 -15.00 17.16 6.43
C PRO A 261 -14.55 18.49 5.81
N LEU A 262 -15.46 19.47 5.69
CA LEU A 262 -15.22 20.76 5.01
C LEU A 262 -14.00 21.55 5.52
N ASN A 263 -13.76 21.55 6.83
CA ASN A 263 -12.60 22.22 7.44
C ASN A 263 -11.29 21.55 7.03
N LEU A 264 -11.27 20.22 6.83
CA LEU A 264 -10.10 19.47 6.39
C LEU A 264 -9.88 19.58 4.89
N GLN A 265 -10.94 19.85 4.10
CA GLN A 265 -10.81 20.11 2.67
C GLN A 265 -9.95 21.35 2.39
N ALA A 266 -10.02 22.40 3.25
CA ALA A 266 -9.19 23.60 3.13
C ALA A 266 -7.69 23.27 3.38
N LYS A 267 -7.39 22.43 4.37
CA LYS A 267 -6.02 21.97 4.64
C LYS A 267 -5.49 21.10 3.49
N LEU A 268 -6.33 20.20 2.97
CA LEU A 268 -6.02 19.37 1.83
C LEU A 268 -5.68 20.19 0.58
N LEU A 269 -6.49 21.23 0.30
CA LEU A 269 -6.25 22.15 -0.82
C LEU A 269 -4.88 22.81 -0.71
N ARG A 270 -4.51 23.34 0.46
CA ARG A 270 -3.20 23.96 0.68
C ARG A 270 -2.05 23.00 0.34
N VAL A 271 -2.11 21.76 0.82
CA VAL A 271 -1.06 20.76 0.50
C VAL A 271 -1.02 20.46 -1.00
N LEU A 272 -2.18 20.39 -1.68
CA LEU A 272 -2.23 20.12 -3.12
C LEU A 272 -1.73 21.28 -3.98
N GLU A 273 -1.82 22.51 -3.50
CA GLU A 273 -1.38 23.72 -4.22
C GLU A 273 0.10 24.00 -4.05
N THR A 274 0.57 23.98 -2.80
CA THR A 274 1.91 24.46 -2.43
C THR A 274 2.87 23.32 -2.06
N GLY A 275 2.35 22.16 -1.70
CA GLY A 275 3.11 21.07 -1.09
C GLY A 275 3.40 21.30 0.40
N ASP A 276 2.88 22.38 1.01
CA ASP A 276 3.15 22.74 2.40
C ASP A 276 2.23 21.99 3.35
N LEU A 277 2.82 21.28 4.29
CA LEU A 277 2.17 20.44 5.29
C LEU A 277 2.52 20.93 6.69
N GLU A 278 1.53 21.02 7.57
CA GLU A 278 1.69 21.26 8.99
C GLU A 278 1.04 20.13 9.79
N ARG A 279 1.77 19.57 10.76
CA ARG A 279 1.23 18.56 11.68
C ARG A 279 0.25 19.21 12.66
N VAL A 280 -0.73 18.46 13.09
CA VAL A 280 -1.67 18.91 14.14
C VAL A 280 -0.89 19.27 15.40
N GLY A 281 -1.14 20.46 15.96
CA GLY A 281 -0.42 20.98 17.12
C GLY A 281 0.96 21.57 16.84
N SER A 282 1.36 21.71 15.58
CA SER A 282 2.65 22.32 15.18
C SER A 282 2.42 23.40 14.13
N SER A 283 3.19 24.50 14.24
CA SER A 283 3.28 25.54 13.23
C SER A 283 4.48 25.38 12.28
N THR A 284 5.22 24.27 12.40
CA THR A 284 6.37 24.00 11.53
C THR A 284 5.91 23.47 10.19
N THR A 285 6.12 24.26 9.14
CA THR A 285 5.79 23.87 7.77
C THR A 285 6.83 22.88 7.25
N ARG A 286 6.37 21.81 6.65
CA ARG A 286 7.16 20.79 5.93
C ARG A 286 6.72 20.77 4.49
N ARG A 287 7.64 20.58 3.56
CA ARG A 287 7.31 20.49 2.15
C ARG A 287 7.31 19.03 1.71
N VAL A 288 6.23 18.62 1.00
CA VAL A 288 6.06 17.27 0.47
C VAL A 288 5.76 17.33 -1.03
N ASN A 289 6.20 16.32 -1.77
CA ASN A 289 5.94 16.16 -3.19
C ASN A 289 5.15 14.87 -3.42
N VAL A 290 3.82 14.96 -3.49
CA VAL A 290 2.92 13.83 -3.54
C VAL A 290 2.01 13.93 -4.78
N ARG A 291 1.96 12.85 -5.59
CA ARG A 291 0.90 12.70 -6.60
C ARG A 291 -0.36 12.23 -5.89
N VAL A 292 -1.51 12.89 -6.14
CA VAL A 292 -2.78 12.51 -5.51
C VAL A 292 -3.71 11.85 -6.51
N LEU A 293 -4.21 10.66 -6.15
CA LEU A 293 -5.32 9.98 -6.81
C LEU A 293 -6.48 9.98 -5.84
N ALA A 294 -7.65 10.45 -6.25
CA ALA A 294 -8.84 10.50 -5.41
C ALA A 294 -9.95 9.62 -6.00
N ALA A 295 -10.71 8.94 -5.16
CA ALA A 295 -11.85 8.13 -5.60
C ALA A 295 -13.12 8.49 -4.84
N THR A 296 -14.27 8.39 -5.50
CA THR A 296 -15.57 8.56 -4.88
C THR A 296 -16.66 7.82 -5.65
N ASN A 297 -17.73 7.48 -4.94
CA ASN A 297 -18.98 7.01 -5.52
C ASN A 297 -20.07 8.10 -5.53
N ALA A 298 -19.84 9.23 -4.84
CA ALA A 298 -20.78 10.34 -4.81
C ALA A 298 -20.62 11.22 -6.06
N ASP A 299 -21.69 11.89 -6.44
CA ASP A 299 -21.62 12.98 -7.42
C ASP A 299 -21.02 14.23 -6.76
N VAL A 300 -19.69 14.39 -6.93
CA VAL A 300 -18.96 15.51 -6.33
C VAL A 300 -19.42 16.89 -6.82
N ASN A 301 -20.00 16.96 -8.02
CA ASN A 301 -20.55 18.22 -8.53
C ASN A 301 -21.83 18.57 -7.77
N ALA A 302 -22.70 17.60 -7.50
CA ALA A 302 -23.87 17.77 -6.67
C ALA A 302 -23.49 18.10 -5.21
N GLU A 303 -22.45 17.45 -4.65
CA GLU A 303 -21.94 17.73 -3.32
C GLU A 303 -21.37 19.17 -3.23
N ALA A 304 -20.67 19.62 -4.27
CA ALA A 304 -20.16 21.00 -4.34
C ALA A 304 -21.29 22.03 -4.47
N ALA A 305 -22.29 21.78 -5.31
CA ALA A 305 -23.47 22.63 -5.42
C ALA A 305 -24.26 22.73 -4.11
N ALA A 306 -24.28 21.66 -3.31
CA ALA A 306 -24.92 21.60 -1.99
C ALA A 306 -24.05 22.19 -0.86
N GLY A 307 -22.85 22.68 -1.16
CA GLY A 307 -21.92 23.29 -0.18
C GLY A 307 -21.26 22.27 0.77
N ARG A 308 -21.35 20.97 0.52
CA ARG A 308 -20.69 19.91 1.29
C ARG A 308 -19.29 19.58 0.79
N PHE A 309 -18.97 19.98 -0.43
CA PHE A 309 -17.63 19.85 -1.01
C PHE A 309 -17.18 21.21 -1.57
N ARG A 310 -15.91 21.57 -1.38
CA ARG A 310 -15.36 22.85 -1.87
C ARG A 310 -15.08 22.75 -3.38
N GLN A 311 -15.52 23.74 -4.12
CA GLN A 311 -15.35 23.81 -5.57
C GLN A 311 -13.88 23.99 -5.97
N ASP A 312 -13.11 24.77 -5.20
CA ASP A 312 -11.67 24.97 -5.44
C ASP A 312 -10.88 23.65 -5.27
N LEU A 313 -11.19 22.85 -4.25
CA LEU A 313 -10.61 21.55 -4.05
C LEU A 313 -10.98 20.59 -5.20
N LEU A 314 -12.25 20.61 -5.64
CA LEU A 314 -12.70 19.80 -6.77
C LEU A 314 -11.87 20.08 -8.03
N PHE A 315 -11.68 21.35 -8.40
CA PHE A 315 -10.86 21.72 -9.55
C PHE A 315 -9.40 21.27 -9.42
N ARG A 316 -8.86 21.23 -8.22
CA ARG A 316 -7.48 20.79 -8.00
C ARG A 316 -7.31 19.29 -8.04
N LEU A 317 -8.32 18.52 -7.62
CA LEU A 317 -8.34 17.05 -7.68
C LEU A 317 -8.73 16.52 -9.06
N ASN A 318 -9.67 17.19 -9.73
CA ASN A 318 -10.23 16.79 -11.02
C ASN A 318 -9.45 17.42 -12.19
N THR A 319 -8.12 17.22 -12.22
CA THR A 319 -7.33 17.54 -13.41
C THR A 319 -7.72 16.61 -14.56
N ILE A 320 -7.93 15.35 -14.26
CA ILE A 320 -8.43 14.31 -15.18
C ILE A 320 -9.41 13.44 -14.41
N GLU A 321 -10.56 13.17 -15.03
CA GLU A 321 -11.57 12.27 -14.48
C GLU A 321 -11.57 10.93 -15.21
N ILE A 322 -11.60 9.84 -14.41
CA ILE A 322 -11.82 8.48 -14.91
C ILE A 322 -13.13 7.99 -14.33
N HIS A 323 -14.14 7.80 -15.18
CA HIS A 323 -15.40 7.22 -14.76
C HIS A 323 -15.43 5.72 -15.03
N LEU A 324 -15.70 4.91 -13.98
CA LEU A 324 -15.81 3.46 -14.09
C LEU A 324 -17.28 3.05 -14.26
N PRO A 325 -17.65 2.43 -15.39
CA PRO A 325 -18.98 1.93 -15.59
C PRO A 325 -19.31 0.81 -14.58
N PRO A 326 -20.57 0.70 -14.12
CA PRO A 326 -20.99 -0.40 -13.28
C PRO A 326 -20.94 -1.73 -14.04
N LEU A 327 -20.84 -2.85 -13.32
CA LEU A 327 -20.63 -4.18 -13.92
C LEU A 327 -21.77 -4.60 -14.86
N ARG A 328 -23.01 -4.15 -14.63
CA ARG A 328 -24.16 -4.38 -15.50
C ARG A 328 -24.02 -3.77 -16.90
N ASP A 329 -23.18 -2.73 -17.06
CA ASP A 329 -22.92 -2.04 -18.33
C ASP A 329 -21.65 -2.55 -19.03
N ARG A 330 -20.93 -3.54 -18.43
CA ARG A 330 -19.74 -4.22 -18.95
C ARG A 330 -19.84 -5.73 -18.76
N ARG A 331 -20.92 -6.32 -19.21
CA ARG A 331 -21.25 -7.74 -18.96
C ARG A 331 -20.21 -8.71 -19.53
N GLU A 332 -19.50 -8.32 -20.58
CA GLU A 332 -18.42 -9.10 -21.18
C GLU A 332 -17.25 -9.33 -20.22
N ASP A 333 -17.10 -8.49 -19.19
CA ASP A 333 -16.07 -8.66 -18.16
C ASP A 333 -16.47 -9.69 -17.10
N ILE A 334 -17.76 -10.07 -16.98
CA ILE A 334 -18.23 -10.95 -15.91
C ILE A 334 -17.53 -12.30 -15.95
N ASP A 335 -17.45 -12.94 -17.10
CA ASP A 335 -16.82 -14.26 -17.24
C ASP A 335 -15.32 -14.21 -16.92
N LEU A 336 -14.65 -13.19 -17.44
CA LEU A 336 -13.22 -12.98 -17.20
C LEU A 336 -12.92 -12.80 -15.71
N LEU A 337 -13.69 -11.94 -15.05
CA LEU A 337 -13.55 -11.67 -13.62
C LEU A 337 -13.94 -12.90 -12.77
N ALA A 338 -15.05 -13.55 -13.09
CA ALA A 338 -15.51 -14.73 -12.38
C ALA A 338 -14.49 -15.87 -12.42
N HIS A 339 -13.92 -16.17 -13.59
CA HIS A 339 -12.90 -17.20 -13.73
C HIS A 339 -11.61 -16.82 -13.01
N HIS A 340 -11.20 -15.54 -13.04
CA HIS A 340 -10.05 -15.05 -12.29
C HIS A 340 -10.22 -15.30 -10.78
N PHE A 341 -11.36 -14.90 -10.23
CA PHE A 341 -11.68 -15.13 -8.81
C PHE A 341 -11.77 -16.61 -8.47
N LEU A 342 -12.43 -17.40 -9.33
CA LEU A 342 -12.54 -18.85 -9.18
C LEU A 342 -11.16 -19.51 -9.01
N HIS A 343 -10.23 -19.21 -9.92
CA HIS A 343 -8.87 -19.75 -9.86
C HIS A 343 -8.12 -19.33 -8.61
N GLY A 344 -8.22 -18.03 -8.24
CA GLY A 344 -7.61 -17.51 -7.03
C GLY A 344 -8.10 -18.20 -5.77
N TYR A 345 -9.42 -18.35 -5.63
CA TYR A 345 -10.00 -19.00 -4.45
C TYR A 345 -9.84 -20.50 -4.43
N ALA A 346 -9.91 -21.18 -5.59
CA ALA A 346 -9.64 -22.61 -5.68
C ALA A 346 -8.21 -22.94 -5.20
N GLN A 347 -7.24 -22.13 -5.62
CA GLN A 347 -5.85 -22.26 -5.18
C GLN A 347 -5.70 -21.94 -3.68
N ARG A 348 -6.27 -20.84 -3.20
CA ARG A 348 -6.23 -20.39 -1.80
C ARG A 348 -6.81 -21.43 -0.84
N TYR A 349 -7.96 -22.00 -1.19
CA TYR A 349 -8.68 -22.99 -0.37
C TYR A 349 -8.29 -24.43 -0.69
N ARG A 350 -7.34 -24.65 -1.62
CA ARG A 350 -6.86 -25.96 -2.05
C ARG A 350 -8.01 -26.87 -2.51
N LYS A 351 -8.99 -26.31 -3.22
CA LYS A 351 -10.12 -27.04 -3.78
C LYS A 351 -9.85 -27.38 -5.25
N ASN A 352 -10.25 -28.57 -5.66
CA ASN A 352 -10.16 -28.99 -7.06
C ASN A 352 -11.41 -28.55 -7.83
N ILE A 353 -11.58 -27.23 -7.98
CA ILE A 353 -12.68 -26.58 -8.70
C ILE A 353 -12.05 -25.74 -9.81
N SER A 354 -12.48 -25.95 -11.06
CA SER A 354 -11.86 -25.28 -12.22
C SER A 354 -12.87 -24.54 -13.10
N THR A 355 -14.18 -24.72 -12.89
CA THR A 355 -15.20 -24.17 -13.78
C THR A 355 -16.51 -23.88 -13.06
N PHE A 356 -17.40 -23.21 -13.74
CA PHE A 356 -18.81 -23.03 -13.38
C PHE A 356 -19.68 -23.97 -14.20
N ASP A 357 -20.79 -24.45 -13.65
CA ASP A 357 -21.78 -25.13 -14.47
C ASP A 357 -22.53 -24.13 -15.39
N PRO A 358 -23.21 -24.59 -16.46
CA PRO A 358 -23.91 -23.71 -17.39
C PRO A 358 -25.02 -22.88 -16.72
N ALA A 359 -25.65 -23.41 -15.66
CA ALA A 359 -26.71 -22.71 -14.93
C ALA A 359 -26.07 -21.59 -14.04
N ALA A 360 -24.89 -21.82 -13.50
CA ALA A 360 -24.15 -20.79 -12.76
C ALA A 360 -23.71 -19.65 -13.67
N LEU A 361 -23.14 -19.93 -14.85
CA LEU A 361 -22.78 -18.91 -15.83
C LEU A 361 -23.99 -18.07 -16.23
N LYS A 362 -25.12 -18.72 -16.52
CA LYS A 362 -26.36 -18.02 -16.82
C LYS A 362 -26.81 -17.12 -15.68
N ALA A 363 -26.74 -17.60 -14.42
CA ALA A 363 -27.11 -16.81 -13.25
C ALA A 363 -26.18 -15.60 -13.05
N LEU A 364 -24.86 -15.75 -13.32
CA LEU A 364 -23.91 -14.67 -13.28
C LEU A 364 -24.23 -13.55 -14.29
N HIS A 365 -24.64 -13.91 -15.51
CA HIS A 365 -25.02 -12.94 -16.56
C HIS A 365 -26.39 -12.29 -16.34
N GLU A 366 -27.33 -12.99 -15.73
CA GLU A 366 -28.70 -12.47 -15.49
C GLU A 366 -28.74 -11.54 -14.25
N HIS A 367 -27.76 -11.63 -13.35
CA HIS A 367 -27.74 -10.82 -12.15
C HIS A 367 -27.37 -9.35 -12.44
N SER A 368 -27.98 -8.41 -11.71
CA SER A 368 -27.82 -6.96 -11.92
C SER A 368 -26.57 -6.35 -11.25
N TRP A 369 -25.94 -7.09 -10.36
CA TRP A 369 -24.70 -6.72 -9.65
C TRP A 369 -24.74 -5.35 -8.97
N PRO A 370 -25.67 -5.07 -8.04
CA PRO A 370 -25.72 -3.78 -7.35
C PRO A 370 -24.44 -3.48 -6.55
N GLY A 371 -23.71 -4.50 -6.06
CA GLY A 371 -22.40 -4.37 -5.44
C GLY A 371 -21.23 -4.53 -6.40
N ASN A 372 -21.48 -4.55 -7.72
CA ASN A 372 -20.51 -4.60 -8.79
C ASN A 372 -19.49 -5.75 -8.66
N VAL A 373 -18.22 -5.49 -8.93
CA VAL A 373 -17.14 -6.50 -8.90
C VAL A 373 -16.92 -7.05 -7.49
N ARG A 374 -17.12 -6.25 -6.45
CA ARG A 374 -17.02 -6.72 -5.05
C ARG A 374 -18.09 -7.76 -4.71
N GLU A 375 -19.30 -7.59 -5.21
CA GLU A 375 -20.35 -8.58 -5.02
C GLU A 375 -20.08 -9.86 -5.82
N LEU A 376 -19.59 -9.73 -7.06
CA LEU A 376 -19.17 -10.86 -7.88
C LEU A 376 -18.06 -11.66 -7.20
N ASP A 377 -17.04 -11.00 -6.70
CA ASP A 377 -15.91 -11.59 -5.96
C ASP A 377 -16.42 -12.43 -4.77
N HIS A 378 -17.26 -11.83 -3.91
CA HIS A 378 -17.85 -12.55 -2.77
C HIS A 378 -18.78 -13.71 -3.19
N ALA A 379 -19.52 -13.56 -4.27
CA ALA A 379 -20.40 -14.64 -4.76
C ALA A 379 -19.57 -15.84 -5.26
N VAL A 380 -18.47 -15.58 -5.97
CA VAL A 380 -17.55 -16.61 -6.45
C VAL A 380 -16.80 -17.26 -5.27
N GLU A 381 -16.31 -16.48 -4.30
CA GLU A 381 -15.66 -17.01 -3.08
C GLU A 381 -16.60 -17.98 -2.36
N ARG A 382 -17.86 -17.57 -2.14
CA ARG A 382 -18.90 -18.42 -1.55
C ARG A 382 -19.13 -19.70 -2.38
N GLY A 383 -19.24 -19.54 -3.70
CA GLY A 383 -19.42 -20.67 -4.61
C GLY A 383 -18.31 -21.69 -4.49
N VAL A 384 -17.05 -21.24 -4.44
CA VAL A 384 -15.90 -22.11 -4.23
C VAL A 384 -15.94 -22.80 -2.87
N LEU A 385 -16.29 -22.08 -1.80
CA LEU A 385 -16.34 -22.65 -0.43
C LEU A 385 -17.44 -23.71 -0.30
N LEU A 386 -18.64 -23.49 -0.87
CA LEU A 386 -19.80 -24.35 -0.70
C LEU A 386 -19.88 -25.49 -1.72
N SER A 387 -19.23 -25.35 -2.87
CA SER A 387 -19.29 -26.41 -3.91
C SER A 387 -18.69 -27.73 -3.44
N PRO A 388 -19.43 -28.84 -3.55
CA PRO A 388 -18.95 -30.19 -3.21
C PRO A 388 -18.22 -30.89 -4.37
N GLY A 389 -18.26 -30.35 -5.58
CA GLY A 389 -17.77 -30.98 -6.80
C GLY A 389 -16.73 -30.12 -7.54
N PRO A 390 -16.34 -30.53 -8.76
CA PRO A 390 -15.31 -29.86 -9.56
C PRO A 390 -15.82 -28.57 -10.25
N ALA A 391 -17.12 -28.28 -10.21
CA ALA A 391 -17.73 -27.08 -10.78
C ALA A 391 -18.62 -26.37 -9.76
N VAL A 392 -18.62 -25.06 -9.80
CA VAL A 392 -19.51 -24.21 -9.00
C VAL A 392 -20.91 -24.19 -9.63
N ARG A 393 -21.94 -24.50 -8.84
CA ARG A 393 -23.34 -24.51 -9.28
C ARG A 393 -24.03 -23.18 -8.96
N ALA A 394 -25.11 -22.87 -9.67
CA ALA A 394 -25.91 -21.65 -9.44
C ALA A 394 -26.37 -21.50 -7.96
N ALA A 395 -26.76 -22.61 -7.32
CA ALA A 395 -27.16 -22.60 -5.91
C ALA A 395 -26.01 -22.24 -4.94
N ASP A 396 -24.78 -22.60 -5.30
CA ASP A 396 -23.58 -22.37 -4.46
C ASP A 396 -23.17 -20.88 -4.46
N LEU A 397 -23.52 -20.12 -5.52
CA LEU A 397 -23.25 -18.67 -5.63
C LEU A 397 -24.09 -17.84 -4.65
N GLY A 398 -25.27 -18.36 -4.22
CA GLY A 398 -26.16 -17.65 -3.30
C GLY A 398 -26.70 -16.33 -3.87
N LEU A 399 -26.76 -16.22 -5.19
CA LEU A 399 -27.34 -15.07 -5.85
C LEU A 399 -28.87 -15.06 -5.58
N ARG A 400 -29.37 -13.94 -5.11
CA ARG A 400 -30.81 -13.75 -5.05
C ARG A 400 -31.29 -13.64 -6.49
N PRO A 401 -32.33 -14.39 -6.88
CA PRO A 401 -32.93 -14.15 -8.18
C PRO A 401 -33.23 -12.65 -8.29
N PRO A 402 -33.05 -12.05 -9.47
CA PRO A 402 -33.39 -10.65 -9.64
C PRO A 402 -34.78 -10.49 -9.06
N ALA A 403 -34.96 -9.51 -8.18
CA ALA A 403 -36.29 -9.19 -7.67
C ALA A 403 -37.12 -8.86 -8.92
N THR A 404 -37.80 -9.90 -9.44
CA THR A 404 -38.60 -9.77 -10.64
C THR A 404 -39.52 -8.60 -10.40
N GLY A 405 -39.17 -7.48 -11.00
CA GLY A 405 -40.04 -6.37 -11.37
C GLY A 405 -41.14 -5.91 -10.40
N GLY A 406 -40.84 -5.87 -9.06
CA GLY A 406 -41.95 -5.55 -8.15
C GLY A 406 -42.01 -4.08 -7.72
N VAL A 407 -40.91 -3.39 -7.60
CA VAL A 407 -40.90 -2.03 -7.02
C VAL A 407 -40.73 -0.97 -8.11
N ALA A 408 -39.75 -1.12 -9.01
CA ALA A 408 -39.56 -0.17 -10.12
C ALA A 408 -40.76 -0.12 -11.10
N LYS A 409 -41.49 -1.26 -11.24
CA LYS A 409 -42.69 -1.30 -12.07
C LYS A 409 -43.91 -0.69 -11.39
N LEU A 410 -43.93 -0.58 -10.06
CA LEU A 410 -45.04 0.02 -9.30
C LEU A 410 -45.08 1.55 -9.42
N GLU A 411 -43.90 2.21 -9.59
CA GLU A 411 -43.81 3.66 -9.75
C GLU A 411 -44.24 4.14 -11.16
N GLU A 412 -44.19 3.26 -12.16
CA GLU A 412 -44.58 3.55 -13.54
C GLU A 412 -46.01 3.06 -13.84
N MET A 413 -46.66 2.32 -12.93
CA MET A 413 -47.99 1.75 -13.09
C MET A 413 -49.09 2.75 -12.64
N SER A 414 -50.21 2.76 -13.35
CA SER A 414 -51.42 3.46 -12.87
C SER A 414 -51.94 2.84 -11.58
N LEU A 415 -52.67 3.61 -10.79
CA LEU A 415 -53.25 3.17 -9.51
C LEU A 415 -54.12 1.89 -9.68
N ASP A 416 -54.82 1.79 -10.79
CA ASP A 416 -55.66 0.63 -11.15
C ASP A 416 -54.80 -0.62 -11.44
N GLU A 417 -53.66 -0.47 -12.08
CA GLU A 417 -52.74 -1.58 -12.36
C GLU A 417 -52.02 -2.05 -11.08
N VAL A 418 -51.65 -1.12 -10.20
CA VAL A 418 -51.05 -1.42 -8.87
C VAL A 418 -52.11 -2.16 -8.01
N GLU A 419 -53.33 -1.71 -7.99
CA GLU A 419 -54.44 -2.37 -7.28
C GLU A 419 -54.65 -3.80 -7.77
N LYS A 420 -54.71 -4.00 -9.08
CA LYS A 420 -54.84 -5.32 -9.73
C LYS A 420 -53.67 -6.23 -9.34
N TYR A 421 -52.45 -5.75 -9.42
CA TYR A 421 -51.23 -6.49 -9.08
C TYR A 421 -51.22 -6.94 -7.61
N LEU A 422 -51.56 -6.04 -6.68
CA LEU A 422 -51.60 -6.35 -5.25
C LEU A 422 -52.69 -7.38 -4.91
N ILE A 423 -53.85 -7.30 -5.55
CA ILE A 423 -54.91 -8.26 -5.38
C ILE A 423 -54.54 -9.65 -5.88
N GLN A 424 -53.96 -9.75 -7.09
CA GLN A 424 -53.49 -11.02 -7.66
C GLN A 424 -52.43 -11.67 -6.79
N ARG A 425 -51.42 -10.89 -6.37
CA ARG A 425 -50.32 -11.40 -5.54
C ARG A 425 -50.78 -11.87 -4.16
N THR A 426 -51.74 -11.16 -3.57
CA THR A 426 -52.27 -11.53 -2.25
C THR A 426 -53.19 -12.75 -2.32
N LEU A 427 -53.98 -12.89 -3.39
CA LEU A 427 -54.76 -14.10 -3.65
C LEU A 427 -53.86 -15.33 -3.86
N ALA A 428 -52.81 -15.20 -4.67
CA ALA A 428 -51.85 -16.28 -4.88
C ALA A 428 -51.15 -16.69 -3.57
N ARG A 429 -50.80 -15.71 -2.69
CA ARG A 429 -50.16 -15.96 -1.39
C ARG A 429 -51.09 -16.69 -0.41
N HIS A 430 -52.39 -16.51 -0.53
CA HIS A 430 -53.39 -17.15 0.32
C HIS A 430 -54.19 -18.24 -0.40
N GLU A 431 -53.57 -18.87 -1.42
CA GLU A 431 -54.11 -20.02 -2.15
C GLU A 431 -55.56 -19.81 -2.66
N GLY A 432 -55.89 -18.60 -3.09
CA GLY A 432 -57.21 -18.23 -3.59
C GLY A 432 -58.25 -17.88 -2.49
N ASN A 433 -57.89 -17.90 -1.22
CA ASN A 433 -58.80 -17.57 -0.13
C ASN A 433 -59.09 -16.06 -0.07
N VAL A 434 -60.23 -15.65 -0.68
CA VAL A 434 -60.62 -14.24 -0.78
C VAL A 434 -60.81 -13.56 0.58
N SER A 435 -61.26 -14.28 1.61
CA SER A 435 -61.42 -13.69 2.95
C SER A 435 -60.11 -13.36 3.65
N GLN A 436 -59.12 -14.25 3.53
CA GLN A 436 -57.77 -14.00 4.08
C GLN A 436 -57.04 -12.93 3.28
N ALA A 437 -57.14 -12.94 1.96
CA ALA A 437 -56.57 -11.94 1.09
C ALA A 437 -57.16 -10.54 1.34
N ALA A 438 -58.48 -10.41 1.54
CA ALA A 438 -59.13 -9.16 1.90
C ALA A 438 -58.58 -8.61 3.22
N LYS A 439 -58.46 -9.46 4.25
CA LYS A 439 -57.92 -9.09 5.56
C LYS A 439 -56.48 -8.61 5.45
N ALA A 440 -55.67 -9.27 4.65
CA ALA A 440 -54.25 -8.91 4.43
C ALA A 440 -54.07 -7.56 3.72
N LEU A 441 -55.03 -7.19 2.85
CA LEU A 441 -55.06 -5.90 2.15
C LEU A 441 -55.83 -4.81 2.92
N GLY A 442 -56.30 -5.06 4.13
CA GLY A 442 -57.07 -4.10 4.91
C GLY A 442 -58.45 -3.80 4.33
N LEU A 443 -59.03 -4.74 3.51
CA LEU A 443 -60.29 -4.55 2.83
C LEU A 443 -61.40 -5.41 3.50
N SER A 444 -62.65 -4.92 3.42
CA SER A 444 -63.77 -5.77 3.72
C SER A 444 -63.99 -6.83 2.63
N ARG A 445 -64.57 -7.97 2.98
CA ARG A 445 -64.85 -9.05 2.02
C ARG A 445 -65.66 -8.58 0.83
N SER A 446 -66.64 -7.73 1.06
CA SER A 446 -67.50 -7.15 0.00
C SER A 446 -66.73 -6.16 -0.89
N ALA A 447 -65.79 -5.41 -0.33
CA ALA A 447 -64.89 -4.52 -1.08
C ALA A 447 -63.96 -5.32 -1.97
N MET A 448 -63.45 -6.46 -1.49
CA MET A 448 -62.59 -7.35 -2.28
C MET A 448 -63.32 -7.96 -3.46
N TYR A 449 -64.56 -8.47 -3.29
CA TYR A 449 -65.35 -9.00 -4.42
C TYR A 449 -65.66 -7.96 -5.50
N ARG A 450 -65.98 -6.70 -5.12
CA ARG A 450 -66.13 -5.61 -6.07
C ARG A 450 -64.94 -5.33 -6.92
N ARG A 451 -63.72 -5.41 -6.29
CA ARG A 451 -62.42 -5.20 -6.99
C ARG A 451 -62.06 -6.36 -7.88
N LEU A 452 -62.37 -7.61 -7.46
CA LEU A 452 -62.19 -8.79 -8.30
C LEU A 452 -63.05 -8.70 -9.59
N GLN A 453 -64.30 -8.29 -9.47
CA GLN A 453 -65.20 -8.05 -10.62
C GLN A 453 -64.66 -6.91 -11.50
N LYS A 454 -64.22 -5.77 -10.90
CA LYS A 454 -63.65 -4.62 -11.62
C LYS A 454 -62.46 -5.04 -12.48
N HIS A 455 -61.56 -5.86 -11.94
CA HIS A 455 -60.33 -6.25 -12.60
C HIS A 455 -60.43 -7.60 -13.35
N ARG A 456 -61.64 -8.24 -13.42
CA ARG A 456 -61.85 -9.54 -14.06
C ARG A 456 -60.92 -10.65 -13.58
N LEU A 457 -60.77 -10.78 -12.26
CA LEU A 457 -59.90 -11.71 -11.58
C LEU A 457 -60.69 -12.82 -10.88
N GLU A 458 -61.63 -13.39 -11.55
CA GLU A 458 -62.47 -14.55 -11.06
C GLU A 458 -61.69 -15.84 -11.11
#